data_fe747ef0e8bd2dcb8f96ce69eed5a419
#
_entry.id   fe747ef0e8bd2dcb8f96ce69eed5a419
#
_cell.length_a   1.000
_cell.length_b   1.000
_cell.length_c   1.000
_cell.angle_alpha   90.00
_cell.angle_beta   90.00
_cell.angle_gamma   90.00
#
_symmetry.space_group_name_H-M   'P 1'
#
loop_
_entity.id
_entity.type
_entity.pdbx_description
1 polymer ?
#
loop_
_entity_poly.entity_id
_entity_poly.type
_entity_poly.pdbx_seq_one_letter_code
_entity_poly.pdbx_strand_id
1 'polypeptide(L)'
;MKTAWYDFRHALCMGLLVPMLLMPTLLRLFGTPGEMPEFSAPEAGFDGSASVTLVGGETQSLDEYLTCVLLGEMPGDFPEEALKAQAVAARTYTRKAMTTGRKHEGALCTDSFCCQAYRTPEEYLRQGGTRENLDRVREAVGATDGLVLTYEGDYIEATFFSCSGGRTEDAAEVWGVDYPYLRATDSPGEEWASYYRDSTLYSRQELEESLGITLSGAASGWIGPLERTQGGGVKTLVLGDRAFSGTELREKLNLRSTAFTVEPEGTGLRFETQGYGHRVGLSQYGANAMAREGAAFPEILAHYYPGTQLESEPIGKSVEK
;
A
#
# COMPACT_ATOMS: atom_id res chain seq x y z
N MET A 1 11.73 64.41 -34.55
CA MET A 1 11.37 63.01 -34.46
C MET A 1 10.72 62.76 -33.07
N LYS A 2 9.46 63.00 -33.01
CA LYS A 2 8.59 62.76 -31.86
C LYS A 2 7.36 62.05 -32.40
N THR A 3 6.75 61.21 -31.57
CA THR A 3 5.46 60.52 -31.72
C THR A 3 5.54 59.08 -32.17
N ALA A 4 5.43 58.16 -31.18
CA ALA A 4 4.77 56.86 -31.27
C ALA A 4 4.77 56.22 -29.86
N TRP A 5 4.01 56.80 -28.89
CA TRP A 5 3.87 56.26 -27.55
C TRP A 5 2.48 56.51 -26.98
N TYR A 6 1.42 56.18 -27.71
CA TYR A 6 0.05 56.45 -27.16
C TYR A 6 -1.03 55.43 -27.55
N ASP A 7 -0.73 54.22 -28.03
CA ASP A 7 -1.78 53.28 -28.43
C ASP A 7 -1.73 51.90 -27.76
N PHE A 8 -1.02 51.75 -26.64
CA PHE A 8 -0.89 50.43 -26.01
C PHE A 8 -1.70 50.25 -24.68
N ARG A 9 -2.47 51.27 -24.27
CA ARG A 9 -3.20 51.24 -22.97
C ARG A 9 -4.67 50.90 -23.06
N HIS A 10 -5.30 50.83 -24.22
CA HIS A 10 -6.71 50.52 -24.39
C HIS A 10 -7.02 49.10 -24.91
N ALA A 11 -6.02 48.35 -25.33
CA ALA A 11 -6.20 46.95 -25.79
C ALA A 11 -6.14 45.93 -24.63
N LEU A 12 -5.71 46.33 -23.43
CA LEU A 12 -5.54 45.40 -22.28
C LEU A 12 -6.75 45.27 -21.36
N CYS A 13 -7.78 46.10 -21.52
CA CYS A 13 -8.96 46.06 -20.61
C CYS A 13 -10.16 45.27 -21.16
N MET A 14 -10.18 44.86 -22.42
CA MET A 14 -11.28 44.07 -22.98
C MET A 14 -11.00 42.57 -23.09
N GLY A 15 -9.77 42.13 -22.90
CA GLY A 15 -9.38 40.71 -22.98
C GLY A 15 -9.55 39.90 -21.71
N LEU A 16 -9.80 40.53 -20.55
CA LEU A 16 -9.84 39.88 -19.24
C LEU A 16 -11.24 39.67 -18.63
N LEU A 17 -12.30 40.15 -19.32
CA LEU A 17 -13.69 40.02 -18.82
C LEU A 17 -14.46 38.85 -19.45
N VAL A 18 -13.99 38.24 -20.52
CA VAL A 18 -14.68 37.11 -21.17
C VAL A 18 -14.42 35.78 -20.52
N PRO A 19 -13.23 35.47 -19.93
CA PRO A 19 -13.04 34.18 -19.24
C PRO A 19 -13.78 34.06 -17.92
N MET A 20 -14.12 35.18 -17.27
CA MET A 20 -14.73 35.14 -15.92
C MET A 20 -16.25 34.87 -15.95
N LEU A 21 -16.92 35.05 -17.08
CA LEU A 21 -18.35 34.79 -17.27
C LEU A 21 -18.64 33.36 -17.79
N LEU A 22 -17.64 32.64 -18.30
CA LEU A 22 -17.79 31.27 -18.79
C LEU A 22 -17.37 30.20 -17.76
N MET A 23 -16.71 30.60 -16.66
CA MET A 23 -16.28 29.68 -15.61
C MET A 23 -17.44 28.98 -14.87
N PRO A 24 -18.59 29.60 -14.61
CA PRO A 24 -19.72 28.91 -14.00
C PRO A 24 -20.44 27.90 -14.89
N THR A 25 -20.27 28.01 -16.22
CA THR A 25 -20.91 27.09 -17.17
C THR A 25 -20.04 25.88 -17.52
N LEU A 26 -18.72 26.00 -17.43
CA LEU A 26 -17.81 24.85 -17.58
C LEU A 26 -17.79 23.92 -16.36
N LEU A 27 -18.04 24.44 -15.15
CA LEU A 27 -18.20 23.63 -13.93
C LEU A 27 -19.49 22.79 -13.91
N ARG A 28 -20.46 23.05 -14.80
CA ARG A 28 -21.68 22.23 -14.95
C ARG A 28 -21.55 21.10 -15.98
N LEU A 29 -20.45 21.04 -16.73
CA LEU A 29 -20.19 19.97 -17.71
C LEU A 29 -19.34 18.81 -17.12
N PHE A 30 -18.66 19.06 -16.01
CA PHE A 30 -18.13 17.99 -15.17
C PHE A 30 -19.18 17.77 -14.08
N GLY A 31 -19.89 16.64 -14.15
CA GLY A 31 -20.93 16.30 -13.19
C GLY A 31 -20.46 16.61 -11.76
N THR A 32 -21.34 17.18 -10.94
CA THR A 32 -21.11 17.30 -9.51
C THR A 32 -20.55 15.96 -9.03
N PRO A 33 -19.48 15.93 -8.21
CA PRO A 33 -19.12 14.71 -7.51
C PRO A 33 -20.41 14.17 -6.90
N GLY A 34 -20.83 12.96 -7.28
CA GLY A 34 -22.01 12.36 -6.70
C GLY A 34 -21.86 12.49 -5.19
N GLU A 35 -22.91 12.94 -4.51
CA GLU A 35 -22.96 12.92 -3.05
C GLU A 35 -22.55 11.51 -2.64
N MET A 36 -21.35 11.40 -2.10
CA MET A 36 -20.90 10.14 -1.52
C MET A 36 -21.89 9.81 -0.40
N PRO A 37 -22.33 8.55 -0.29
CA PRO A 37 -23.21 8.18 0.80
C PRO A 37 -22.54 8.59 2.11
N GLU A 38 -23.23 9.39 2.90
CA GLU A 38 -22.80 9.80 4.23
C GLU A 38 -22.57 8.50 5.02
N PHE A 39 -21.29 8.12 5.19
CA PHE A 39 -20.95 6.97 6.00
C PHE A 39 -21.23 7.34 7.45
N SER A 40 -22.43 7.03 7.92
CA SER A 40 -22.69 6.97 9.35
C SER A 40 -21.98 5.72 9.87
N ALA A 41 -20.88 5.93 10.60
CA ALA A 41 -20.25 4.84 11.33
C ALA A 41 -21.34 4.09 12.11
N PRO A 42 -21.46 2.76 11.95
CA PRO A 42 -22.44 2.01 12.73
C PRO A 42 -22.17 2.26 14.21
N GLU A 43 -23.24 2.49 15.00
CA GLU A 43 -23.08 2.65 16.45
C GLU A 43 -22.30 1.45 17.00
N ALA A 44 -21.17 1.74 17.60
CA ALA A 44 -20.26 0.74 18.16
C ALA A 44 -20.95 -0.02 19.30
N GLY A 45 -21.50 -1.16 18.98
CA GLY A 45 -22.00 -2.14 19.92
C GLY A 45 -21.08 -3.37 19.92
N PHE A 46 -19.76 -3.16 20.06
CA PHE A 46 -18.80 -4.26 20.05
C PHE A 46 -18.57 -4.76 21.47
N ASP A 47 -18.71 -6.08 21.66
CA ASP A 47 -18.22 -6.78 22.84
C ASP A 47 -16.70 -6.98 22.66
N GLY A 48 -15.88 -6.18 23.35
CA GLY A 48 -14.41 -6.22 23.33
C GLY A 48 -13.77 -7.56 23.75
N SER A 49 -14.52 -8.68 23.69
CA SER A 49 -14.11 -10.02 24.06
C SER A 49 -13.34 -10.79 22.98
N ALA A 50 -13.19 -10.22 21.76
CA ALA A 50 -12.45 -10.90 20.70
C ALA A 50 -10.97 -11.05 21.09
N SER A 51 -10.50 -12.29 21.16
CA SER A 51 -9.11 -12.60 21.49
C SER A 51 -8.36 -13.21 20.33
N VAL A 52 -7.06 -12.95 20.28
CA VAL A 52 -6.10 -13.51 19.32
C VAL A 52 -5.16 -14.43 20.08
N THR A 53 -4.95 -15.64 19.55
CA THR A 53 -3.93 -16.56 20.05
C THR A 53 -2.68 -16.45 19.18
N LEU A 54 -1.54 -16.18 19.78
CA LEU A 54 -0.25 -16.20 19.11
C LEU A 54 0.31 -17.63 19.02
N VAL A 55 1.17 -17.84 18.04
CA VAL A 55 1.98 -19.07 17.99
C VAL A 55 2.81 -19.15 19.26
N GLY A 56 2.65 -20.22 20.02
CA GLY A 56 3.22 -20.36 21.37
C GLY A 56 2.16 -20.35 22.48
N GLY A 57 0.88 -20.05 22.15
CA GLY A 57 -0.27 -20.19 23.04
C GLY A 57 -0.61 -18.96 23.87
N GLU A 58 0.13 -17.86 23.75
CA GLU A 58 -0.22 -16.59 24.37
C GLU A 58 -1.50 -16.02 23.76
N THR A 59 -2.41 -15.54 24.59
CA THR A 59 -3.69 -14.94 24.16
C THR A 59 -3.78 -13.51 24.65
N GLN A 60 -4.19 -12.60 23.76
CA GLN A 60 -4.41 -11.19 24.07
C GLN A 60 -5.69 -10.69 23.40
N SER A 61 -6.17 -9.49 23.76
CA SER A 61 -7.31 -8.86 23.08
C SER A 61 -6.94 -8.55 21.63
N LEU A 62 -7.95 -8.52 20.75
CA LEU A 62 -7.75 -8.14 19.34
C LEU A 62 -7.17 -6.74 19.23
N ASP A 63 -7.62 -5.78 20.04
CA ASP A 63 -7.14 -4.41 20.00
C ASP A 63 -5.68 -4.25 20.45
N GLU A 64 -5.26 -5.03 21.48
CA GLU A 64 -3.84 -5.08 21.86
C GLU A 64 -2.99 -5.67 20.73
N TYR A 65 -3.45 -6.75 20.11
CA TYR A 65 -2.78 -7.34 18.96
C TYR A 65 -2.66 -6.33 17.80
N LEU A 66 -3.76 -5.68 17.42
CA LEU A 66 -3.77 -4.70 16.34
C LEU A 66 -2.92 -3.47 16.65
N THR A 67 -2.89 -3.03 17.91
CA THR A 67 -1.97 -1.97 18.35
C THR A 67 -0.52 -2.38 18.08
N CYS A 68 -0.13 -3.59 18.48
CA CYS A 68 1.22 -4.11 18.23
C CYS A 68 1.53 -4.29 16.74
N VAL A 69 0.54 -4.69 15.94
CA VAL A 69 0.66 -4.77 14.48
C VAL A 69 0.93 -3.39 13.88
N LEU A 70 0.09 -2.39 14.18
CA LEU A 70 0.27 -1.04 13.65
C LEU A 70 1.62 -0.44 14.03
N LEU A 71 2.07 -0.63 15.27
CA LEU A 71 3.40 -0.19 15.73
C LEU A 71 4.56 -0.88 14.99
N GLY A 72 4.33 -2.07 14.46
CA GLY A 72 5.29 -2.81 13.63
C GLY A 72 5.27 -2.41 12.16
N GLU A 73 4.10 -2.07 11.63
CA GLU A 73 3.84 -1.88 10.21
C GLU A 73 3.99 -0.42 9.73
N MET A 74 3.55 0.54 10.54
CA MET A 74 3.35 1.91 10.08
C MET A 74 3.94 2.93 11.06
N PRO A 75 4.53 4.06 10.60
CA PRO A 75 4.91 5.15 11.48
C PRO A 75 3.71 5.73 12.24
N GLY A 76 3.81 5.81 13.57
CA GLY A 76 2.71 6.29 14.42
C GLY A 76 2.41 7.79 14.30
N ASP A 77 3.25 8.56 13.57
CA ASP A 77 3.03 9.97 13.25
C ASP A 77 2.28 10.19 11.92
N PHE A 78 1.85 9.12 11.26
CA PHE A 78 0.99 9.24 10.08
C PHE A 78 -0.36 9.88 10.45
N PRO A 79 -1.07 10.54 9.50
CA PRO A 79 -2.40 11.08 9.76
C PRO A 79 -3.34 10.02 10.34
N GLU A 80 -4.26 10.46 11.18
CA GLU A 80 -5.23 9.60 11.87
C GLU A 80 -6.03 8.72 10.89
N GLU A 81 -6.47 9.28 9.76
CA GLU A 81 -7.23 8.55 8.75
C GLU A 81 -6.41 7.44 8.07
N ALA A 82 -5.11 7.63 7.90
CA ALA A 82 -4.22 6.56 7.42
C ALA A 82 -4.05 5.45 8.46
N LEU A 83 -3.89 5.79 9.74
CA LEU A 83 -3.83 4.82 10.84
C LEU A 83 -5.14 4.03 10.97
N LYS A 84 -6.30 4.70 10.84
CA LYS A 84 -7.63 4.05 10.82
C LYS A 84 -7.77 3.08 9.65
N ALA A 85 -7.38 3.49 8.43
CA ALA A 85 -7.43 2.61 7.26
C ALA A 85 -6.56 1.35 7.46
N GLN A 86 -5.35 1.53 8.00
CA GLN A 86 -4.47 0.41 8.34
C GLN A 86 -5.07 -0.49 9.42
N ALA A 87 -5.70 0.07 10.45
CA ALA A 87 -6.33 -0.70 11.52
C ALA A 87 -7.46 -1.60 11.00
N VAL A 88 -8.32 -1.08 10.13
CA VAL A 88 -9.38 -1.87 9.46
C VAL A 88 -8.79 -2.95 8.58
N ALA A 89 -7.78 -2.63 7.76
CA ALA A 89 -7.13 -3.62 6.90
C ALA A 89 -6.47 -4.74 7.73
N ALA A 90 -5.72 -4.38 8.77
CA ALA A 90 -5.07 -5.35 9.67
C ALA A 90 -6.08 -6.22 10.42
N ARG A 91 -7.20 -5.64 10.90
CA ARG A 91 -8.29 -6.39 11.54
C ARG A 91 -8.92 -7.37 10.57
N THR A 92 -9.22 -6.94 9.36
CA THR A 92 -9.82 -7.80 8.32
C THR A 92 -8.90 -8.98 7.99
N TYR A 93 -7.61 -8.71 7.76
CA TYR A 93 -6.61 -9.76 7.52
C TYR A 93 -6.54 -10.74 8.70
N THR A 94 -6.49 -10.23 9.92
CA THR A 94 -6.46 -11.03 11.15
C THR A 94 -7.67 -11.95 11.25
N ARG A 95 -8.87 -11.40 11.07
CA ARG A 95 -10.13 -12.16 11.12
C ARG A 95 -10.18 -13.24 10.05
N LYS A 96 -9.78 -12.91 8.84
CA LYS A 96 -9.70 -13.90 7.76
C LYS A 96 -8.71 -15.01 8.07
N ALA A 97 -7.53 -14.69 8.58
CA ALA A 97 -6.54 -15.69 8.96
C ALA A 97 -7.04 -16.63 10.05
N MET A 98 -7.72 -16.11 11.07
CA MET A 98 -8.31 -16.88 12.16
C MET A 98 -9.45 -17.79 11.68
N THR A 99 -10.33 -17.29 10.80
CA THR A 99 -11.50 -18.05 10.33
C THR A 99 -11.14 -19.13 9.31
N THR A 100 -10.16 -18.87 8.44
CA THR A 100 -9.75 -19.86 7.44
C THR A 100 -8.78 -20.90 7.96
N GLY A 101 -8.10 -20.64 9.07
CA GLY A 101 -7.08 -21.54 9.63
C GLY A 101 -5.90 -21.83 8.70
N ARG A 102 -5.76 -21.08 7.59
CA ARG A 102 -4.74 -21.34 6.53
C ARG A 102 -3.31 -21.32 7.05
N LYS A 103 -3.06 -20.53 8.10
CA LYS A 103 -1.75 -20.45 8.75
C LYS A 103 -1.93 -20.78 10.23
N HIS A 104 -1.02 -21.57 10.76
CA HIS A 104 -0.93 -21.86 12.20
C HIS A 104 -2.26 -22.32 12.86
N GLU A 105 -3.15 -22.99 12.11
CA GLU A 105 -4.44 -23.49 12.62
C GLU A 105 -5.32 -22.41 13.27
N GLY A 106 -5.22 -21.16 12.78
CA GLY A 106 -5.96 -20.00 13.27
C GLY A 106 -5.23 -19.18 14.33
N ALA A 107 -4.06 -19.61 14.81
CA ALA A 107 -3.15 -18.75 15.57
C ALA A 107 -2.41 -17.78 14.62
N LEU A 108 -1.80 -16.73 15.16
CA LEU A 108 -1.02 -15.76 14.41
C LEU A 108 0.43 -15.73 14.90
N CYS A 109 1.37 -15.56 13.99
CA CYS A 109 2.77 -15.31 14.37
C CYS A 109 3.12 -13.82 14.24
N THR A 110 4.26 -13.44 14.79
CA THR A 110 4.77 -12.06 14.81
C THR A 110 5.80 -11.81 13.69
N ASP A 111 5.88 -12.71 12.71
CA ASP A 111 6.79 -12.62 11.57
C ASP A 111 6.13 -11.89 10.41
N SER A 112 6.70 -10.75 10.01
CA SER A 112 6.24 -9.92 8.90
C SER A 112 6.26 -10.62 7.52
N PHE A 113 7.07 -11.66 7.37
CA PHE A 113 7.09 -12.48 6.14
C PHE A 113 6.01 -13.56 6.14
N CYS A 114 5.38 -13.80 7.26
CA CYS A 114 4.38 -14.84 7.42
C CYS A 114 2.98 -14.27 7.67
N CYS A 115 2.77 -13.52 8.76
CA CYS A 115 1.51 -12.94 9.13
C CYS A 115 1.52 -11.41 8.96
N GLN A 116 1.87 -10.68 10.00
CA GLN A 116 1.98 -9.23 10.02
C GLN A 116 3.19 -8.84 10.88
N ALA A 117 3.82 -7.70 10.61
CA ALA A 117 4.82 -7.17 11.54
C ALA A 117 4.17 -6.92 12.90
N TYR A 118 4.95 -7.09 13.94
CA TYR A 118 4.47 -6.99 15.31
C TYR A 118 5.53 -6.35 16.18
N ARG A 119 5.15 -5.36 16.98
CA ARG A 119 6.04 -4.67 17.92
C ARG A 119 5.27 -4.31 19.17
N THR A 120 5.75 -4.77 20.34
CA THR A 120 5.11 -4.38 21.60
C THR A 120 5.28 -2.89 21.89
N PRO A 121 4.38 -2.26 22.68
CA PRO A 121 4.52 -0.89 23.13
C PRO A 121 5.88 -0.60 23.80
N GLU A 122 6.39 -1.55 24.59
CA GLU A 122 7.67 -1.45 25.27
C GLU A 122 8.85 -1.43 24.28
N GLU A 123 8.80 -2.30 23.27
CA GLU A 123 9.80 -2.34 22.20
C GLU A 123 9.76 -1.09 21.36
N TYR A 124 8.56 -0.59 21.02
CA TYR A 124 8.36 0.63 20.27
C TYR A 124 8.99 1.83 20.99
N LEU A 125 8.68 2.02 22.29
CA LEU A 125 9.24 3.11 23.08
C LEU A 125 10.77 2.97 23.27
N ARG A 126 11.28 1.76 23.50
CA ARG A 126 12.73 1.50 23.61
C ARG A 126 13.49 1.80 22.33
N GLN A 127 12.85 1.65 21.16
CA GLN A 127 13.43 1.95 19.84
C GLN A 127 13.27 3.40 19.41
N GLY A 128 12.83 4.30 20.31
CA GLY A 128 12.71 5.73 20.06
C GLY A 128 11.31 6.20 19.65
N GLY A 129 10.31 5.34 19.68
CA GLY A 129 8.91 5.72 19.54
C GLY A 129 8.45 6.62 20.69
N THR A 130 7.47 7.48 20.45
CA THR A 130 6.92 8.41 21.45
C THR A 130 5.63 7.86 22.07
N ARG A 131 5.31 8.29 23.30
CA ARG A 131 4.01 7.97 23.92
C ARG A 131 2.86 8.57 23.13
N GLU A 132 3.02 9.77 22.61
CA GLU A 132 2.03 10.44 21.79
C GLU A 132 1.65 9.59 20.56
N ASN A 133 2.64 9.10 19.82
CA ASN A 133 2.39 8.23 18.67
C ASN A 133 1.77 6.88 19.05
N LEU A 134 2.16 6.31 20.19
CA LEU A 134 1.53 5.11 20.73
C LEU A 134 0.04 5.35 21.04
N ASP A 135 -0.28 6.48 21.67
CA ASP A 135 -1.66 6.83 22.01
C ASP A 135 -2.49 7.08 20.76
N ARG A 136 -1.95 7.77 19.74
CA ARG A 136 -2.59 7.94 18.42
C ARG A 136 -2.92 6.61 17.74
N VAL A 137 -2.00 5.64 17.78
CA VAL A 137 -2.23 4.30 17.23
C VAL A 137 -3.37 3.59 17.98
N ARG A 138 -3.39 3.66 19.31
CA ARG A 138 -4.49 3.09 20.13
C ARG A 138 -5.83 3.74 19.83
N GLU A 139 -5.85 5.06 19.69
CA GLU A 139 -7.05 5.82 19.32
C GLU A 139 -7.57 5.40 17.94
N ALA A 140 -6.70 5.22 16.94
CA ALA A 140 -7.10 4.77 15.62
C ALA A 140 -7.67 3.33 15.63
N VAL A 141 -7.06 2.42 16.39
CA VAL A 141 -7.56 1.05 16.58
C VAL A 141 -8.94 1.07 17.24
N GLY A 142 -9.11 1.82 18.35
CA GLY A 142 -10.38 1.94 19.07
C GLY A 142 -11.47 2.65 18.26
N ALA A 143 -11.12 3.72 17.51
CA ALA A 143 -12.07 4.44 16.67
C ALA A 143 -12.62 3.62 15.49
N THR A 144 -11.96 2.53 15.15
CA THR A 144 -12.37 1.59 14.08
C THR A 144 -12.78 0.23 14.62
N ASP A 145 -13.08 0.15 15.92
CA ASP A 145 -13.41 -1.12 16.56
C ASP A 145 -14.58 -1.82 15.86
N GLY A 146 -14.45 -3.13 15.65
CA GLY A 146 -15.42 -3.96 14.96
C GLY A 146 -15.55 -3.71 13.44
N LEU A 147 -14.86 -2.71 12.84
CA LEU A 147 -14.95 -2.46 11.41
C LEU A 147 -14.03 -3.39 10.61
N VAL A 148 -14.60 -4.00 9.58
CA VAL A 148 -13.93 -4.93 8.67
C VAL A 148 -14.34 -4.70 7.22
N LEU A 149 -13.54 -5.21 6.28
CA LEU A 149 -13.84 -5.22 4.87
C LEU A 149 -14.34 -6.59 4.43
N THR A 150 -15.47 -6.59 3.71
CA THR A 150 -16.06 -7.80 3.13
C THR A 150 -16.25 -7.66 1.63
N TYR A 151 -16.30 -8.80 0.95
CA TYR A 151 -16.70 -8.94 -0.43
C TYR A 151 -17.62 -10.15 -0.54
N GLU A 152 -18.84 -9.95 -1.06
CA GLU A 152 -19.89 -11.00 -1.13
C GLU A 152 -20.17 -11.67 0.24
N GLY A 153 -20.02 -10.91 1.34
CA GLY A 153 -20.27 -11.36 2.70
C GLY A 153 -19.11 -12.08 3.40
N ASP A 154 -18.00 -12.29 2.71
CA ASP A 154 -16.79 -12.90 3.27
C ASP A 154 -15.71 -11.85 3.54
N TYR A 155 -14.88 -12.05 4.59
CA TYR A 155 -13.69 -11.23 4.81
C TYR A 155 -12.77 -11.26 3.60
N ILE A 156 -12.30 -10.09 3.17
CA ILE A 156 -11.35 -9.99 2.06
C ILE A 156 -9.92 -10.41 2.45
N GLU A 157 -9.10 -10.67 1.47
CA GLU A 157 -7.64 -10.74 1.64
C GLU A 157 -7.09 -9.31 1.71
N ALA A 158 -7.20 -8.66 2.88
CA ALA A 158 -6.84 -7.25 3.08
C ALA A 158 -5.33 -7.09 3.23
N THR A 159 -4.58 -7.35 2.17
CA THR A 159 -3.13 -7.23 2.14
C THR A 159 -2.69 -5.78 2.02
N PHE A 160 -1.57 -5.45 2.64
CA PHE A 160 -0.98 -4.11 2.64
C PHE A 160 0.55 -4.20 2.59
N PHE A 161 1.18 -3.11 2.26
CA PHE A 161 2.64 -3.02 2.10
C PHE A 161 3.10 -1.57 2.26
N SER A 162 4.41 -1.35 2.37
CA SER A 162 4.97 -0.05 2.69
C SER A 162 4.70 1.02 1.62
N CYS A 163 5.25 0.87 0.41
CA CYS A 163 5.27 1.92 -0.62
C CYS A 163 5.10 1.33 -2.02
N SER A 164 4.16 1.87 -2.82
CA SER A 164 3.85 1.32 -4.15
C SER A 164 4.86 1.72 -5.23
N GLY A 165 5.50 2.87 -5.06
CA GLY A 165 6.28 3.47 -6.14
C GLY A 165 5.42 4.17 -7.20
N GLY A 166 4.19 4.56 -6.86
CA GLY A 166 3.26 5.32 -7.69
C GLY A 166 2.07 4.51 -8.22
N ARG A 167 2.11 3.18 -8.17
CA ARG A 167 1.01 2.30 -8.58
C ARG A 167 1.09 0.94 -7.89
N THR A 168 -0.05 0.38 -7.50
CA THR A 168 -0.14 -0.96 -6.92
C THR A 168 -0.14 -2.04 -8.00
N GLU A 169 -0.11 -3.30 -7.60
CA GLU A 169 -0.17 -4.48 -8.46
C GLU A 169 -1.49 -5.22 -8.37
N ASP A 170 -1.84 -5.89 -9.45
CA ASP A 170 -2.93 -6.85 -9.49
C ASP A 170 -2.50 -8.17 -8.82
N ALA A 171 -3.33 -8.72 -7.95
CA ALA A 171 -3.02 -9.98 -7.26
C ALA A 171 -2.83 -11.15 -8.22
N ALA A 172 -3.56 -11.16 -9.34
CA ALA A 172 -3.40 -12.20 -10.36
C ALA A 172 -2.02 -12.16 -11.02
N GLU A 173 -1.43 -10.97 -11.20
CA GLU A 173 -0.11 -10.80 -11.79
C GLU A 173 1.03 -11.18 -10.83
N VAL A 174 0.82 -10.99 -9.51
CA VAL A 174 1.88 -11.24 -8.50
C VAL A 174 1.77 -12.64 -7.91
N TRP A 175 0.55 -13.11 -7.62
CA TRP A 175 0.31 -14.38 -6.91
C TRP A 175 -0.43 -15.43 -7.72
N GLY A 176 -0.89 -15.08 -8.94
CA GLY A 176 -1.66 -16.00 -9.79
C GLY A 176 -3.07 -16.26 -9.28
N VAL A 177 -3.58 -15.48 -8.33
CA VAL A 177 -4.93 -15.61 -7.76
C VAL A 177 -5.73 -14.36 -8.08
N ASP A 178 -6.87 -14.52 -8.73
CA ASP A 178 -7.74 -13.43 -9.13
C ASP A 178 -8.69 -13.04 -7.99
N TYR A 179 -8.38 -11.92 -7.29
CA TYR A 179 -9.27 -11.29 -6.32
C TYR A 179 -9.88 -10.04 -6.96
N PRO A 180 -11.22 -9.93 -7.11
CA PRO A 180 -11.88 -8.80 -7.77
C PRO A 180 -11.56 -7.44 -7.14
N TYR A 181 -11.18 -7.42 -5.89
CA TYR A 181 -10.89 -6.23 -5.08
C TYR A 181 -9.37 -5.96 -4.88
N LEU A 182 -8.47 -6.79 -5.42
CA LEU A 182 -7.00 -6.56 -5.38
C LEU A 182 -6.50 -6.26 -6.79
N ARG A 183 -6.79 -5.05 -7.25
CA ARG A 183 -6.46 -4.55 -8.60
C ARG A 183 -5.35 -3.51 -8.55
N ALA A 184 -4.62 -3.42 -9.65
CA ALA A 184 -3.63 -2.36 -9.83
C ALA A 184 -4.33 -1.00 -9.85
N THR A 185 -3.97 -0.11 -8.91
CA THR A 185 -4.50 1.25 -8.80
C THR A 185 -3.40 2.27 -8.66
N ASP A 186 -3.63 3.50 -9.07
CA ASP A 186 -2.67 4.59 -8.93
C ASP A 186 -2.52 4.96 -7.45
N SER A 187 -1.30 5.28 -7.05
CA SER A 187 -0.97 5.63 -5.66
C SER A 187 0.04 6.77 -5.65
N PRO A 188 -0.39 8.00 -6.03
CA PRO A 188 0.48 9.16 -6.10
C PRO A 188 0.84 9.72 -4.72
N GLY A 189 1.84 10.63 -4.67
CA GLY A 189 2.20 11.36 -3.46
C GLY A 189 3.11 10.59 -2.50
N GLU A 190 3.73 9.50 -2.93
CA GLU A 190 4.63 8.69 -2.12
C GLU A 190 6.12 9.05 -2.26
N GLU A 191 6.47 10.00 -3.14
CA GLU A 191 7.85 10.29 -3.55
C GLU A 191 8.76 10.77 -2.41
N TRP A 192 8.16 11.27 -1.34
CA TRP A 192 8.87 11.68 -0.12
C TRP A 192 9.24 10.52 0.80
N ALA A 193 8.70 9.31 0.56
CA ALA A 193 9.03 8.14 1.36
C ALA A 193 10.51 7.76 1.19
N SER A 194 11.22 7.55 2.28
CA SER A 194 12.63 7.14 2.28
C SER A 194 12.86 5.82 1.53
N TYR A 195 11.81 5.04 1.37
CA TYR A 195 11.82 3.74 0.69
C TYR A 195 11.31 3.81 -0.76
N TYR A 196 10.98 5.01 -1.26
CA TYR A 196 10.40 5.18 -2.60
C TYR A 196 11.35 4.73 -3.70
N ARG A 197 12.66 4.99 -3.55
CA ARG A 197 13.69 4.56 -4.50
C ARG A 197 14.85 3.86 -3.80
N ASP A 198 15.40 2.90 -4.49
CA ASP A 198 16.63 2.21 -4.10
C ASP A 198 17.45 1.85 -5.33
N SER A 199 18.77 1.75 -5.18
CA SER A 199 19.66 1.42 -6.27
C SER A 199 20.76 0.49 -5.77
N THR A 200 20.84 -0.69 -6.37
CA THR A 200 21.83 -1.70 -6.02
C THR A 200 22.60 -2.14 -7.26
N LEU A 201 23.90 -2.14 -7.18
CA LEU A 201 24.81 -2.67 -8.21
C LEU A 201 25.22 -4.09 -7.81
N TYR A 202 24.96 -5.05 -8.69
CA TYR A 202 25.41 -6.44 -8.56
C TYR A 202 26.56 -6.71 -9.51
N SER A 203 27.63 -7.26 -9.00
CA SER A 203 28.71 -7.82 -9.80
C SER A 203 28.25 -9.08 -10.55
N ARG A 204 29.01 -9.48 -11.56
CA ARG A 204 28.78 -10.74 -12.26
C ARG A 204 28.71 -11.94 -11.31
N GLN A 205 29.66 -12.03 -10.38
CA GLN A 205 29.72 -13.15 -9.44
C GLN A 205 28.48 -13.21 -8.54
N GLU A 206 28.03 -12.09 -7.97
CA GLU A 206 26.83 -12.04 -7.14
C GLU A 206 25.57 -12.45 -7.91
N LEU A 207 25.44 -12.05 -9.18
CA LEU A 207 24.33 -12.47 -10.03
C LEU A 207 24.38 -13.98 -10.31
N GLU A 208 25.54 -14.51 -10.68
CA GLU A 208 25.71 -15.94 -10.96
C GLU A 208 25.39 -16.79 -9.72
N GLU A 209 25.87 -16.39 -8.55
CA GLU A 209 25.64 -17.09 -7.28
C GLU A 209 24.17 -17.01 -6.84
N SER A 210 23.57 -15.81 -6.87
CA SER A 210 22.21 -15.60 -6.39
C SER A 210 21.15 -16.21 -7.32
N LEU A 211 21.39 -16.15 -8.64
CA LEU A 211 20.41 -16.58 -9.64
C LEU A 211 20.63 -18.02 -10.12
N GLY A 212 21.81 -18.60 -9.86
CA GLY A 212 22.18 -19.94 -10.32
C GLY A 212 22.32 -20.01 -11.84
N ILE A 213 22.93 -18.99 -12.47
CA ILE A 213 23.18 -18.87 -13.91
C ILE A 213 24.66 -18.68 -14.20
N THR A 214 25.03 -18.78 -15.48
CA THR A 214 26.34 -18.40 -15.95
C THR A 214 26.24 -17.26 -16.95
N LEU A 215 26.94 -16.16 -16.69
CA LEU A 215 26.96 -14.98 -17.54
C LEU A 215 28.25 -14.94 -18.35
N SER A 216 28.17 -14.75 -19.65
CA SER A 216 29.31 -14.68 -20.54
C SER A 216 29.38 -13.35 -21.29
N GLY A 217 30.58 -12.95 -21.70
CA GLY A 217 30.78 -11.70 -22.44
C GLY A 217 30.61 -10.44 -21.57
N ALA A 218 30.29 -9.34 -22.21
CA ALA A 218 30.08 -8.03 -21.56
C ALA A 218 28.69 -7.93 -20.92
N ALA A 219 28.55 -7.13 -19.86
CA ALA A 219 27.30 -6.94 -19.12
C ALA A 219 26.13 -6.45 -20.00
N SER A 220 26.42 -5.68 -21.04
CA SER A 220 25.42 -5.23 -22.01
C SER A 220 24.72 -6.34 -22.79
N GLY A 221 25.29 -7.54 -22.83
CA GLY A 221 24.71 -8.73 -23.46
C GLY A 221 23.95 -9.65 -22.51
N TRP A 222 23.86 -9.34 -21.22
CA TRP A 222 23.20 -10.21 -20.23
C TRP A 222 21.71 -9.99 -20.12
N ILE A 223 21.23 -8.81 -20.50
CA ILE A 223 19.82 -8.40 -20.39
C ILE A 223 19.09 -8.76 -21.68
N GLY A 224 18.13 -9.66 -21.59
CA GLY A 224 17.23 -10.06 -22.66
C GLY A 224 15.84 -9.40 -22.57
N PRO A 225 14.81 -10.03 -23.17
CA PRO A 225 13.44 -9.51 -23.12
C PRO A 225 12.93 -9.26 -21.70
N LEU A 226 12.20 -8.16 -21.54
CA LEU A 226 11.55 -7.75 -20.31
C LEU A 226 10.07 -7.49 -20.59
N GLU A 227 9.19 -8.10 -19.80
CA GLU A 227 7.75 -7.85 -19.80
C GLU A 227 7.34 -7.24 -18.46
N ARG A 228 6.33 -6.34 -18.50
CA ARG A 228 5.80 -5.67 -17.31
C ARG A 228 4.34 -6.06 -17.05
N THR A 229 3.96 -6.00 -15.78
CA THR A 229 2.58 -6.07 -15.30
C THR A 229 1.81 -4.77 -15.58
N GLN A 230 0.49 -4.76 -15.35
CA GLN A 230 -0.30 -3.52 -15.39
C GLN A 230 0.10 -2.52 -14.29
N GLY A 231 0.56 -3.01 -13.14
CA GLY A 231 1.08 -2.18 -12.05
C GLY A 231 2.49 -1.63 -12.29
N GLY A 232 3.11 -1.95 -13.44
CA GLY A 232 4.43 -1.48 -13.84
C GLY A 232 5.61 -2.28 -13.28
N GLY A 233 5.35 -3.30 -12.47
CA GLY A 233 6.37 -4.25 -12.01
C GLY A 233 6.93 -5.10 -13.15
N VAL A 234 8.03 -5.74 -12.93
CA VAL A 234 8.58 -6.74 -13.85
C VAL A 234 7.77 -8.02 -13.71
N LYS A 235 7.14 -8.45 -14.80
CA LYS A 235 6.47 -9.74 -14.91
C LYS A 235 7.48 -10.83 -15.18
N THR A 236 8.26 -10.65 -16.25
CA THR A 236 9.38 -11.53 -16.62
C THR A 236 10.57 -10.73 -17.11
N LEU A 237 11.75 -11.23 -16.83
CA LEU A 237 13.03 -10.70 -17.34
C LEU A 237 13.95 -11.88 -17.68
N VAL A 238 14.53 -11.86 -18.87
CA VAL A 238 15.59 -12.81 -19.23
C VAL A 238 16.95 -12.24 -18.82
N LEU A 239 17.69 -13.00 -18.04
CA LEU A 239 19.09 -12.70 -17.69
C LEU A 239 19.98 -13.89 -18.13
N GLY A 240 20.95 -13.60 -18.98
CA GLY A 240 21.74 -14.65 -19.64
C GLY A 240 20.86 -15.48 -20.58
N ASP A 241 20.69 -16.74 -20.26
CA ASP A 241 19.87 -17.70 -21.01
C ASP A 241 18.58 -18.13 -20.28
N ARG A 242 18.30 -17.54 -19.10
CA ARG A 242 17.19 -17.93 -18.25
C ARG A 242 16.18 -16.80 -18.04
N ALA A 243 14.89 -17.14 -18.14
CA ALA A 243 13.79 -16.26 -17.77
C ALA A 243 13.49 -16.38 -16.28
N PHE A 244 13.28 -15.24 -15.62
CA PHE A 244 12.91 -15.11 -14.22
C PHE A 244 11.62 -14.30 -14.10
N SER A 245 10.78 -14.62 -13.13
CA SER A 245 9.71 -13.71 -12.72
C SER A 245 10.27 -12.54 -11.92
N GLY A 246 9.55 -11.39 -11.92
CA GLY A 246 9.93 -10.25 -11.10
C GLY A 246 9.95 -10.58 -9.60
N THR A 247 9.03 -11.45 -9.14
CA THR A 247 8.98 -11.92 -7.75
C THR A 247 10.22 -12.77 -7.43
N GLU A 248 10.59 -13.72 -8.30
CA GLU A 248 11.81 -14.52 -8.12
C GLU A 248 13.07 -13.65 -8.05
N LEU A 249 13.19 -12.64 -8.94
CA LEU A 249 14.32 -11.71 -8.89
C LEU A 249 14.33 -10.87 -7.62
N ARG A 250 13.16 -10.38 -7.20
CA ARG A 250 13.03 -9.62 -5.95
C ARG A 250 13.52 -10.44 -4.75
N GLU A 251 13.11 -11.69 -4.65
CA GLU A 251 13.50 -12.59 -3.55
C GLU A 251 14.99 -12.94 -3.59
N LYS A 252 15.49 -13.40 -4.74
CA LYS A 252 16.89 -13.86 -4.90
C LYS A 252 17.91 -12.74 -4.79
N LEU A 253 17.57 -11.54 -5.27
CA LEU A 253 18.44 -10.36 -5.23
C LEU A 253 18.09 -9.41 -4.07
N ASN A 254 17.17 -9.79 -3.19
CA ASN A 254 16.70 -8.96 -2.08
C ASN A 254 16.33 -7.54 -2.51
N LEU A 255 15.65 -7.40 -3.66
CA LEU A 255 15.17 -6.12 -4.15
C LEU A 255 13.96 -5.65 -3.34
N ARG A 256 13.81 -4.35 -3.17
CA ARG A 256 12.70 -3.78 -2.38
C ARG A 256 11.32 -4.05 -2.99
N SER A 257 11.22 -4.06 -4.32
CA SER A 257 9.97 -4.30 -5.04
C SER A 257 10.22 -5.01 -6.38
N THR A 258 9.14 -5.37 -7.06
CA THR A 258 9.18 -5.86 -8.45
C THR A 258 9.19 -4.72 -9.47
N ALA A 259 8.94 -3.45 -9.07
CA ALA A 259 9.03 -2.30 -9.93
C ALA A 259 10.47 -1.82 -10.02
N PHE A 260 11.24 -2.40 -10.92
CA PHE A 260 12.63 -2.03 -11.12
C PHE A 260 12.98 -1.84 -12.59
N THR A 261 14.04 -1.07 -12.83
CA THR A 261 14.80 -1.06 -14.08
C THR A 261 16.13 -1.76 -13.87
N VAL A 262 16.72 -2.25 -14.93
CA VAL A 262 18.03 -2.88 -14.90
C VAL A 262 18.86 -2.38 -16.08
N GLU A 263 20.09 -1.97 -15.78
CA GLU A 263 21.02 -1.45 -16.77
C GLU A 263 22.44 -2.00 -16.54
N PRO A 264 23.23 -2.20 -17.60
CA PRO A 264 24.63 -2.58 -17.46
C PRO A 264 25.44 -1.40 -16.91
N GLU A 265 26.25 -1.66 -15.87
CA GLU A 265 27.17 -0.69 -15.31
C GLU A 265 28.52 -1.34 -14.99
N GLY A 266 29.56 -0.90 -15.67
CA GLY A 266 30.90 -1.48 -15.55
C GLY A 266 30.90 -2.96 -15.94
N THR A 267 31.24 -3.82 -14.98
CA THR A 267 31.25 -5.29 -15.13
C THR A 267 30.05 -5.96 -14.44
N GLY A 268 29.00 -5.21 -14.12
CA GLY A 268 27.82 -5.67 -13.40
C GLY A 268 26.52 -5.11 -13.98
N LEU A 269 25.43 -5.33 -13.23
CA LEU A 269 24.10 -4.77 -13.53
C LEU A 269 23.64 -3.92 -12.35
N ARG A 270 23.17 -2.72 -12.65
CA ARG A 270 22.47 -1.84 -11.69
C ARG A 270 20.98 -2.09 -11.77
N PHE A 271 20.38 -2.34 -10.62
CA PHE A 271 18.95 -2.42 -10.43
C PHE A 271 18.48 -1.18 -9.67
N GLU A 272 17.55 -0.44 -10.25
CA GLU A 272 16.88 0.69 -9.59
C GLU A 272 15.43 0.30 -9.31
N THR A 273 15.06 0.24 -8.03
CA THR A 273 13.71 -0.13 -7.60
C THR A 273 12.89 1.08 -7.21
N GLN A 274 11.58 1.02 -7.47
CA GLN A 274 10.58 1.96 -6.96
C GLN A 274 9.59 1.23 -6.07
N GLY A 275 9.31 1.82 -4.87
CA GLY A 275 8.45 1.22 -3.88
C GLY A 275 9.12 0.14 -3.02
N TYR A 276 8.39 -0.34 -2.01
CA TYR A 276 8.84 -1.32 -1.06
C TYR A 276 7.70 -2.26 -0.63
N GLY A 277 7.85 -3.54 -0.89
CA GLY A 277 6.90 -4.60 -0.58
C GLY A 277 6.39 -5.34 -1.84
N HIS A 278 5.33 -6.12 -1.66
CA HIS A 278 4.71 -6.89 -2.74
C HIS A 278 3.80 -6.06 -3.66
N ARG A 279 3.43 -4.86 -3.25
CA ARG A 279 2.65 -3.86 -3.99
C ARG A 279 1.19 -4.25 -4.30
N VAL A 280 0.60 -5.20 -3.62
CA VAL A 280 -0.80 -5.63 -3.79
C VAL A 280 -1.65 -5.14 -2.62
N GLY A 281 -2.78 -4.46 -2.88
CA GLY A 281 -3.67 -3.89 -1.87
C GLY A 281 -3.24 -2.51 -1.37
N LEU A 282 -3.37 -2.22 -0.07
CA LEU A 282 -3.16 -0.89 0.50
C LEU A 282 -1.68 -0.53 0.60
N SER A 283 -1.29 0.59 -0.03
CA SER A 283 0.00 1.23 0.20
C SER A 283 -0.06 2.10 1.45
N GLN A 284 0.79 1.83 2.44
CA GLN A 284 0.84 2.58 3.70
C GLN A 284 1.22 4.05 3.47
N TYR A 285 2.23 4.31 2.62
CA TYR A 285 2.62 5.67 2.24
C TYR A 285 1.62 6.34 1.31
N GLY A 286 0.92 5.58 0.46
CA GLY A 286 -0.18 6.10 -0.35
C GLY A 286 -1.39 6.47 0.50
N ALA A 287 -1.76 5.66 1.49
CA ALA A 287 -2.80 6.00 2.47
C ALA A 287 -2.45 7.29 3.24
N ASN A 288 -1.17 7.45 3.63
CA ASN A 288 -0.70 8.68 4.24
C ASN A 288 -0.83 9.89 3.29
N ALA A 289 -0.47 9.76 2.02
CA ALA A 289 -0.61 10.83 1.05
C ALA A 289 -2.09 11.24 0.87
N MET A 290 -2.99 10.28 0.67
CA MET A 290 -4.43 10.53 0.56
C MET A 290 -5.00 11.21 1.83
N ALA A 291 -4.63 10.73 3.02
CA ALA A 291 -5.07 11.33 4.28
C ALA A 291 -4.58 12.76 4.47
N ARG A 292 -3.36 13.09 4.02
CA ARG A 292 -2.83 14.45 4.02
C ARG A 292 -3.57 15.37 3.05
N GLU A 293 -4.14 14.84 2.00
CA GLU A 293 -5.01 15.55 1.04
C GLU A 293 -6.45 15.65 1.53
N GLY A 294 -6.78 15.09 2.69
CA GLY A 294 -8.08 15.19 3.35
C GLY A 294 -9.01 14.00 3.12
N ALA A 295 -8.54 12.91 2.52
CA ALA A 295 -9.34 11.71 2.37
C ALA A 295 -9.60 11.05 3.73
N ALA A 296 -10.85 10.66 3.99
CA ALA A 296 -11.23 9.87 5.15
C ALA A 296 -10.86 8.39 4.96
N PHE A 297 -10.70 7.65 6.05
CA PHE A 297 -10.30 6.25 5.99
C PHE A 297 -11.21 5.34 5.13
N PRO A 298 -12.54 5.54 5.04
CA PRO A 298 -13.39 4.75 4.15
C PRO A 298 -13.06 5.00 2.67
N GLU A 299 -12.69 6.23 2.30
CA GLU A 299 -12.28 6.59 0.94
C GLU A 299 -10.94 5.95 0.59
N ILE A 300 -9.99 5.95 1.53
CA ILE A 300 -8.70 5.27 1.39
C ILE A 300 -8.91 3.77 1.19
N LEU A 301 -9.74 3.14 1.99
CA LEU A 301 -10.05 1.71 1.87
C LEU A 301 -10.73 1.38 0.54
N ALA A 302 -11.72 2.17 0.12
CA ALA A 302 -12.42 1.98 -1.16
C ALA A 302 -11.49 2.16 -2.36
N HIS A 303 -10.48 3.01 -2.25
CA HIS A 303 -9.47 3.23 -3.29
C HIS A 303 -8.57 1.99 -3.50
N TYR A 304 -8.09 1.38 -2.41
CA TYR A 304 -7.16 0.24 -2.49
C TYR A 304 -7.87 -1.13 -2.56
N TYR A 305 -9.14 -1.20 -2.16
CA TYR A 305 -9.97 -2.41 -2.21
C TYR A 305 -11.31 -2.13 -2.89
N PRO A 306 -11.30 -1.85 -4.21
CA PRO A 306 -12.52 -1.46 -4.92
C PRO A 306 -13.58 -2.56 -4.87
N GLY A 307 -14.84 -2.15 -4.71
CA GLY A 307 -16.00 -3.05 -4.70
C GLY A 307 -16.21 -3.80 -3.38
N THR A 308 -15.39 -3.55 -2.36
CA THR A 308 -15.61 -4.10 -1.01
C THR A 308 -16.61 -3.26 -0.22
N GLN A 309 -17.14 -3.85 0.85
CA GLN A 309 -18.02 -3.18 1.79
C GLN A 309 -17.31 -3.03 3.14
N LEU A 310 -17.42 -1.83 3.73
CA LEU A 310 -16.98 -1.57 5.10
C LEU A 310 -18.15 -1.87 6.03
N GLU A 311 -18.02 -2.89 6.87
CA GLU A 311 -19.10 -3.37 7.72
C GLU A 311 -18.64 -3.48 9.17
N SER A 312 -19.61 -3.38 10.10
CA SER A 312 -19.37 -3.80 11.48
C SER A 312 -19.49 -5.31 11.60
N GLU A 313 -18.56 -5.94 12.31
CA GLU A 313 -18.69 -7.35 12.66
C GLU A 313 -19.98 -7.58 13.45
N PRO A 314 -20.77 -8.60 13.11
CA PRO A 314 -21.94 -8.93 13.91
C PRO A 314 -21.50 -9.38 15.30
N ILE A 315 -22.09 -8.76 16.34
CA ILE A 315 -21.90 -9.16 17.73
C ILE A 315 -22.27 -10.65 17.87
N GLY A 316 -21.33 -11.48 18.29
CA GLY A 316 -21.64 -12.85 18.72
C GLY A 316 -21.56 -13.96 17.67
N LYS A 317 -20.99 -13.75 16.49
CA LYS A 317 -20.48 -14.88 15.69
C LYS A 317 -19.14 -15.36 16.27
N SER A 318 -19.23 -16.08 17.41
CA SER A 318 -18.16 -17.03 17.78
C SER A 318 -17.98 -17.97 16.58
N VAL A 319 -16.74 -18.16 16.16
CA VAL A 319 -16.35 -19.18 15.18
C VAL A 319 -16.80 -20.53 15.76
N GLU A 320 -18.02 -20.98 15.42
CA GLU A 320 -18.40 -22.37 15.64
C GLU A 320 -17.53 -23.21 14.71
N LYS A 321 -16.74 -24.08 15.33
CA LYS A 321 -15.82 -25.02 14.68
C LYS A 321 -16.55 -26.09 13.91
#